data_65464d6fc812029f4754941666a4d06f
#
_entry.id   65464d6fc812029f4754941666a4d06f
#
_cell.length_a   1.000
_cell.length_b   1.000
_cell.length_c   1.000
_cell.angle_alpha   90.00
_cell.angle_beta   90.00
_cell.angle_gamma   90.00
#
_symmetry.space_group_name_H-M   'P 1'
#
loop_
_entity.id
_entity.type
_entity.pdbx_description
1 polymer ?
#
loop_
_entity_poly.entity_id
_entity_poly.type
_entity_poly.pdbx_seq_one_letter_code
_entity_poly.pdbx_strand_id
1 'polypeptide(L)'
;MDDISTSTLFIILGLLVLFSAYFSGSETGIMSINRIRLRHLAKENHRAAKRVSKLLSRPDRLIGLILIGNNLVNIAAAQVATIIGIRLYGDLGIAIATGALTLVVLIFAEVTPKTLAALYPERVAFPSSVILKGLLKILFPFVVVVNWMTNGILRLFGISAAQIDEHSMSKEELKTVLNESGALIPARHQSMLTSILDLEQVTVEDIMIPRNEIVAIDINDDWKIISKQLTHAQHTRVLLYRDNIDDAVGFIHSRDALRLLTKEQFDKPSLLRAVREIYFIPEGTSLNTQLLKFQLSKERIGIVVDEYGDIQGLVTLEDILEEVVGDFTTTQTRTPSEEVTTQSDGSYIVDGGANVRDLNKEMGWEFPLDGPKTLSGLIVEYLEDIPDANLSIRIAGYPVEVLEVKENMIKQVKIQPNKRKK
;
A
#
# COMPACT_ATOMS: atom_id res chain seq x y z
N MET A 1 26.93 6.27 -60.01
CA MET A 1 27.28 6.89 -58.69
C MET A 1 28.59 7.63 -58.69
N ASP A 2 29.25 7.69 -59.81
CA ASP A 2 30.60 8.32 -59.92
C ASP A 2 30.61 9.85 -59.93
N ASP A 3 29.45 10.50 -60.12
CA ASP A 3 29.31 11.97 -60.19
C ASP A 3 29.18 12.68 -58.84
N ILE A 4 29.03 11.96 -57.73
CA ILE A 4 28.89 12.60 -56.40
C ILE A 4 30.28 12.87 -55.83
N SER A 5 30.59 14.10 -55.43
CA SER A 5 31.85 14.41 -54.80
C SER A 5 32.04 13.70 -53.45
N THR A 6 33.26 13.32 -53.08
CA THR A 6 33.57 12.69 -51.81
C THR A 6 33.17 13.56 -50.61
N SER A 7 33.28 14.88 -50.76
CA SER A 7 32.84 15.86 -49.74
C SER A 7 31.31 15.78 -49.50
N THR A 8 30.51 15.59 -50.56
CA THR A 8 29.08 15.40 -50.43
C THR A 8 28.72 14.09 -49.68
N LEU A 9 29.47 13.02 -49.95
CA LEU A 9 29.30 11.75 -49.25
C LEU A 9 29.60 11.86 -47.75
N PHE A 10 30.62 12.63 -47.35
CA PHE A 10 30.90 12.90 -45.94
C PHE A 10 29.76 13.73 -45.26
N ILE A 11 29.19 14.71 -45.95
CA ILE A 11 28.05 15.48 -45.44
C ILE A 11 26.83 14.56 -45.26
N ILE A 12 26.52 13.72 -46.23
CA ILE A 12 25.43 12.72 -46.14
C ILE A 12 25.68 11.78 -44.98
N LEU A 13 26.90 11.25 -44.82
CA LEU A 13 27.24 10.37 -43.69
C LEU A 13 27.07 11.08 -42.35
N GLY A 14 27.53 12.33 -42.21
CA GLY A 14 27.29 13.11 -41.01
C GLY A 14 25.84 13.32 -40.67
N LEU A 15 25.00 13.61 -41.68
CA LEU A 15 23.53 13.73 -41.50
C LEU A 15 22.90 12.39 -41.07
N LEU A 16 23.33 11.28 -41.68
CA LEU A 16 22.83 9.95 -41.30
C LEU A 16 23.21 9.60 -39.84
N VAL A 17 24.44 9.90 -39.42
CA VAL A 17 24.85 9.73 -38.00
C VAL A 17 24.01 10.57 -37.05
N LEU A 18 23.70 11.82 -37.43
CA LEU A 18 22.79 12.69 -36.64
C LEU A 18 21.36 12.14 -36.55
N PHE A 19 20.82 11.61 -37.64
CA PHE A 19 19.50 10.96 -37.62
C PHE A 19 19.51 9.69 -36.78
N SER A 20 20.58 8.88 -36.84
CA SER A 20 20.73 7.71 -35.96
C SER A 20 20.76 8.12 -34.51
N ALA A 21 21.57 9.14 -34.16
CA ALA A 21 21.61 9.73 -32.81
C ALA A 21 20.23 10.22 -32.32
N TYR A 22 19.48 10.86 -33.23
CA TYR A 22 18.11 11.31 -32.95
C TYR A 22 17.17 10.13 -32.63
N PHE A 23 17.14 9.06 -33.44
CA PHE A 23 16.31 7.89 -33.19
C PHE A 23 16.69 7.20 -31.89
N SER A 24 17.98 6.95 -31.68
CA SER A 24 18.52 6.27 -30.50
C SER A 24 18.24 7.05 -29.21
N GLY A 25 18.47 8.38 -29.22
CA GLY A 25 18.12 9.24 -28.08
C GLY A 25 16.63 9.35 -27.83
N SER A 26 15.82 9.44 -28.89
CA SER A 26 14.36 9.51 -28.77
C SER A 26 13.75 8.26 -28.15
N GLU A 27 14.25 7.07 -28.53
CA GLU A 27 13.84 5.80 -27.94
C GLU A 27 14.07 5.81 -26.43
N THR A 28 15.32 6.03 -26.02
CA THR A 28 15.69 6.03 -24.61
C THR A 28 14.95 7.12 -23.83
N GLY A 29 14.86 8.33 -24.38
CA GLY A 29 14.19 9.45 -23.70
C GLY A 29 12.70 9.20 -23.44
N ILE A 30 11.99 8.64 -24.42
CA ILE A 30 10.55 8.35 -24.24
C ILE A 30 10.34 7.17 -23.31
N MET A 31 11.20 6.15 -23.36
CA MET A 31 11.06 4.96 -22.51
C MET A 31 11.47 5.23 -21.05
N SER A 32 12.44 6.12 -20.82
CA SER A 32 12.92 6.47 -19.48
C SER A 32 12.10 7.56 -18.78
N ILE A 33 11.06 8.10 -19.45
CA ILE A 33 10.26 9.19 -18.85
C ILE A 33 9.43 8.68 -17.67
N ASN A 34 9.40 9.45 -16.56
CA ASN A 34 8.56 9.14 -15.41
C ASN A 34 7.07 9.22 -15.79
N ARG A 35 6.39 8.07 -15.79
CA ARG A 35 4.98 7.93 -16.20
C ARG A 35 4.02 8.76 -15.33
N ILE A 36 4.27 8.84 -14.02
CA ILE A 36 3.43 9.59 -13.08
C ILE A 36 3.52 11.09 -13.40
N ARG A 37 4.75 11.59 -13.50
CA ARG A 37 4.98 13.00 -13.85
C ARG A 37 4.46 13.38 -15.24
N LEU A 38 4.61 12.49 -16.21
CA LEU A 38 4.05 12.68 -17.55
C LEU A 38 2.51 12.78 -17.53
N ARG A 39 1.83 11.90 -16.77
CA ARG A 39 0.37 11.95 -16.59
C ARG A 39 -0.07 13.24 -15.93
N HIS A 40 0.67 13.69 -14.91
CA HIS A 40 0.39 14.97 -14.23
C HIS A 40 0.48 16.15 -15.19
N LEU A 41 1.60 16.30 -15.92
CA LEU A 41 1.78 17.36 -16.93
C LEU A 41 0.75 17.29 -18.07
N ALA A 42 0.33 16.09 -18.46
CA ALA A 42 -0.71 15.90 -19.48
C ALA A 42 -2.08 16.39 -18.98
N LYS A 43 -2.41 16.18 -17.69
CA LYS A 43 -3.62 16.72 -17.04
C LYS A 43 -3.58 18.24 -16.96
N GLU A 44 -2.43 18.85 -16.71
CA GLU A 44 -2.21 20.30 -16.72
C GLU A 44 -2.19 20.92 -18.12
N ASN A 45 -2.62 20.18 -19.14
CA ASN A 45 -2.70 20.66 -20.53
C ASN A 45 -1.34 20.94 -21.21
N HIS A 46 -0.22 20.43 -20.68
CA HIS A 46 1.08 20.59 -21.34
C HIS A 46 1.11 19.84 -22.69
N ARG A 47 1.21 20.62 -23.80
CA ARG A 47 1.05 20.09 -25.17
C ARG A 47 2.05 18.97 -25.53
N ALA A 48 3.30 19.07 -25.10
CA ALA A 48 4.31 18.06 -25.38
C ALA A 48 4.05 16.78 -24.57
N ALA A 49 3.69 16.90 -23.29
CA ALA A 49 3.35 15.76 -22.44
C ALA A 49 2.14 14.98 -22.98
N LYS A 50 1.10 15.66 -23.47
CA LYS A 50 -0.02 15.01 -24.14
C LYS A 50 0.40 14.23 -25.39
N ARG A 51 1.35 14.78 -26.19
CA ARG A 51 1.85 14.06 -27.38
C ARG A 51 2.63 12.81 -27.00
N VAL A 52 3.56 12.93 -26.03
CA VAL A 52 4.34 11.79 -25.54
C VAL A 52 3.42 10.74 -24.91
N SER A 53 2.46 11.14 -24.07
CA SER A 53 1.48 10.23 -23.48
C SER A 53 0.68 9.46 -24.55
N LYS A 54 0.27 10.15 -25.62
CA LYS A 54 -0.42 9.53 -26.75
C LYS A 54 0.47 8.56 -27.56
N LEU A 55 1.76 8.85 -27.70
CA LEU A 55 2.71 7.93 -28.33
C LEU A 55 2.93 6.68 -27.46
N LEU A 56 3.02 6.88 -26.15
CA LEU A 56 3.22 5.81 -25.18
C LEU A 56 1.96 4.96 -24.91
N SER A 57 0.77 5.38 -25.34
CA SER A 57 -0.43 4.54 -25.28
C SER A 57 -0.39 3.36 -26.27
N ARG A 58 0.52 3.36 -27.24
CA ARG A 58 0.78 2.28 -28.20
C ARG A 58 2.28 2.06 -28.33
N PRO A 59 2.94 1.52 -27.30
CA PRO A 59 4.39 1.37 -27.26
C PRO A 59 4.90 0.47 -28.38
N ASP A 60 4.16 -0.56 -28.75
CA ASP A 60 4.43 -1.45 -29.87
C ASP A 60 4.66 -0.69 -31.18
N ARG A 61 3.80 0.28 -31.50
CA ARG A 61 3.92 1.09 -32.70
C ARG A 61 5.07 2.06 -32.66
N LEU A 62 5.32 2.64 -31.48
CA LEU A 62 6.41 3.59 -31.28
C LEU A 62 7.78 2.92 -31.41
N ILE A 63 7.96 1.78 -30.74
CA ILE A 63 9.18 0.99 -30.80
C ILE A 63 9.42 0.53 -32.25
N GLY A 64 8.40 -0.04 -32.92
CA GLY A 64 8.51 -0.46 -34.31
C GLY A 64 8.92 0.69 -35.24
N LEU A 65 8.35 1.89 -35.08
CA LEU A 65 8.73 3.08 -35.86
C LEU A 65 10.20 3.45 -35.67
N ILE A 66 10.64 3.54 -34.41
CA ILE A 66 12.00 3.98 -34.09
C ILE A 66 13.02 2.96 -34.59
N LEU A 67 12.75 1.67 -34.40
CA LEU A 67 13.61 0.58 -34.89
C LEU A 67 13.75 0.57 -36.41
N ILE A 68 12.63 0.74 -37.13
CA ILE A 68 12.66 0.83 -38.60
C ILE A 68 13.51 2.05 -39.03
N GLY A 69 13.26 3.22 -38.43
CA GLY A 69 13.99 4.43 -38.74
C GLY A 69 15.48 4.33 -38.45
N ASN A 70 15.83 3.86 -37.27
CA ASN A 70 17.22 3.69 -36.84
C ASN A 70 17.98 2.68 -37.73
N ASN A 71 17.39 1.51 -37.98
CA ASN A 71 18.03 0.50 -38.85
C ASN A 71 18.18 1.00 -40.29
N LEU A 72 17.18 1.66 -40.86
CA LEU A 72 17.28 2.22 -42.19
C LEU A 72 18.42 3.22 -42.32
N VAL A 73 18.54 4.12 -41.34
CA VAL A 73 19.59 5.14 -41.31
C VAL A 73 20.97 4.51 -41.11
N ASN A 74 21.10 3.54 -40.22
CA ASN A 74 22.37 2.85 -39.96
C ASN A 74 22.83 2.04 -41.19
N ILE A 75 21.92 1.35 -41.86
CA ILE A 75 22.25 0.62 -43.11
C ILE A 75 22.68 1.60 -44.19
N ALA A 76 21.96 2.71 -44.37
CA ALA A 76 22.33 3.74 -45.33
C ALA A 76 23.71 4.36 -45.00
N ALA A 77 23.98 4.64 -43.74
CA ALA A 77 25.30 5.13 -43.28
C ALA A 77 26.44 4.14 -43.61
N ALA A 78 26.18 2.83 -43.38
CA ALA A 78 27.16 1.81 -43.70
C ALA A 78 27.48 1.74 -45.22
N GLN A 79 26.45 1.85 -46.07
CA GLN A 79 26.64 1.89 -47.52
C GLN A 79 27.48 3.11 -47.97
N VAL A 80 27.13 4.30 -47.46
CA VAL A 80 27.84 5.53 -47.76
C VAL A 80 29.29 5.45 -47.28
N ALA A 81 29.55 4.95 -46.07
CA ALA A 81 30.88 4.78 -45.53
C ALA A 81 31.70 3.79 -46.35
N THR A 82 31.10 2.69 -46.82
CA THR A 82 31.78 1.72 -47.71
C THR A 82 32.18 2.38 -49.01
N ILE A 83 31.33 3.18 -49.65
CA ILE A 83 31.66 3.91 -50.90
C ILE A 83 32.81 4.88 -50.64
N ILE A 84 32.83 5.61 -49.56
CA ILE A 84 33.93 6.50 -49.17
C ILE A 84 35.20 5.71 -48.97
N GLY A 85 35.17 4.57 -48.27
CA GLY A 85 36.31 3.70 -48.01
C GLY A 85 36.96 3.18 -49.30
N ILE A 86 36.15 2.67 -50.22
CA ILE A 86 36.64 2.18 -51.53
C ILE A 86 37.31 3.29 -52.31
N ARG A 87 36.69 4.49 -52.33
CA ARG A 87 37.28 5.64 -53.06
C ARG A 87 38.62 6.13 -52.52
N LEU A 88 38.85 6.03 -51.21
CA LEU A 88 40.05 6.55 -50.56
C LEU A 88 41.18 5.52 -50.49
N TYR A 89 40.87 4.25 -50.27
CA TYR A 89 41.83 3.19 -49.94
C TYR A 89 41.64 1.90 -50.73
N GLY A 90 40.78 1.89 -51.76
CA GLY A 90 40.47 0.69 -52.51
C GLY A 90 39.83 -0.39 -51.65
N ASP A 91 40.12 -1.67 -51.89
CA ASP A 91 39.50 -2.79 -51.20
C ASP A 91 39.82 -2.80 -49.68
N LEU A 92 40.99 -2.36 -49.29
CA LEU A 92 41.33 -2.20 -47.84
C LEU A 92 40.44 -1.15 -47.14
N GLY A 93 39.95 -0.20 -47.93
CA GLY A 93 39.05 0.85 -47.43
C GLY A 93 37.75 0.35 -46.86
N ILE A 94 37.25 -0.81 -47.28
CA ILE A 94 36.04 -1.41 -46.73
C ILE A 94 36.20 -1.74 -45.25
N ALA A 95 37.30 -2.42 -44.89
CA ALA A 95 37.56 -2.78 -43.50
C ALA A 95 37.82 -1.54 -42.62
N ILE A 96 38.56 -0.56 -43.11
CA ILE A 96 38.85 0.69 -42.42
C ILE A 96 37.57 1.49 -42.19
N ALA A 97 36.75 1.64 -43.23
CA ALA A 97 35.47 2.39 -43.15
C ALA A 97 34.48 1.71 -42.19
N THR A 98 34.41 0.39 -42.22
CA THR A 98 33.52 -0.37 -41.30
C THR A 98 33.97 -0.18 -39.86
N GLY A 99 35.26 -0.33 -39.54
CA GLY A 99 35.77 -0.12 -38.18
C GLY A 99 35.60 1.32 -37.69
N ALA A 100 35.94 2.31 -38.54
CA ALA A 100 35.78 3.72 -38.22
C ALA A 100 34.30 4.10 -38.00
N LEU A 101 33.40 3.65 -38.91
CA LEU A 101 31.97 3.92 -38.77
C LEU A 101 31.38 3.28 -37.51
N THR A 102 31.79 2.05 -37.19
CA THR A 102 31.31 1.36 -35.97
C THR A 102 31.65 2.19 -34.72
N LEU A 103 32.86 2.70 -34.59
CA LEU A 103 33.29 3.55 -33.51
C LEU A 103 32.48 4.88 -33.46
N VAL A 104 32.34 5.53 -34.63
CA VAL A 104 31.57 6.78 -34.75
C VAL A 104 30.14 6.58 -34.36
N VAL A 105 29.45 5.56 -34.88
CA VAL A 105 28.05 5.26 -34.57
C VAL A 105 27.91 4.90 -33.11
N LEU A 106 28.76 4.03 -32.58
CA LEU A 106 28.72 3.61 -31.17
C LEU A 106 28.80 4.83 -30.22
N ILE A 107 29.77 5.70 -30.46
CA ILE A 107 30.03 6.84 -29.56
C ILE A 107 28.99 7.94 -29.78
N PHE A 108 28.81 8.41 -31.02
CA PHE A 108 28.05 9.60 -31.33
C PHE A 108 26.57 9.35 -31.63
N ALA A 109 26.19 8.17 -32.11
CA ALA A 109 24.81 7.84 -32.46
C ALA A 109 24.10 6.94 -31.44
N GLU A 110 24.82 6.18 -30.61
CA GLU A 110 24.23 5.28 -29.64
C GLU A 110 24.53 5.65 -28.18
N VAL A 111 25.78 5.55 -27.71
CA VAL A 111 26.09 5.71 -26.29
C VAL A 111 25.81 7.12 -25.81
N THR A 112 26.34 8.13 -26.45
CA THR A 112 26.17 9.54 -26.02
C THR A 112 24.71 9.99 -26.02
N PRO A 113 23.91 9.80 -27.12
CA PRO A 113 22.52 10.20 -27.13
C PRO A 113 21.65 9.42 -26.15
N LYS A 114 21.89 8.12 -25.96
CA LYS A 114 21.17 7.30 -24.99
C LYS A 114 21.47 7.73 -23.55
N THR A 115 22.74 8.00 -23.24
CA THR A 115 23.13 8.47 -21.91
C THR A 115 22.50 9.84 -21.62
N LEU A 116 22.56 10.78 -22.57
CA LEU A 116 21.93 12.09 -22.42
C LEU A 116 20.41 11.97 -22.23
N ALA A 117 19.77 11.09 -23.00
CA ALA A 117 18.33 10.86 -22.93
C ALA A 117 17.89 10.17 -21.62
N ALA A 118 18.72 9.29 -21.07
CA ALA A 118 18.48 8.66 -19.77
C ALA A 118 18.58 9.68 -18.61
N LEU A 119 19.56 10.58 -18.67
CA LEU A 119 19.75 11.63 -17.66
C LEU A 119 18.70 12.73 -17.75
N TYR A 120 18.30 13.12 -18.96
CA TYR A 120 17.35 14.23 -19.21
C TYR A 120 16.20 13.82 -20.13
N PRO A 121 15.35 12.84 -19.73
CA PRO A 121 14.35 12.22 -20.61
C PRO A 121 13.35 13.24 -21.16
N GLU A 122 12.88 14.19 -20.34
CA GLU A 122 11.92 15.21 -20.76
C GLU A 122 12.48 16.16 -21.84
N ARG A 123 13.78 16.53 -21.73
CA ARG A 123 14.42 17.44 -22.68
C ARG A 123 14.60 16.79 -24.06
N VAL A 124 14.69 15.46 -24.11
CA VAL A 124 14.81 14.72 -25.36
C VAL A 124 13.43 14.28 -25.89
N ALA A 125 12.57 13.70 -25.05
CA ALA A 125 11.28 13.14 -25.45
C ALA A 125 10.28 14.22 -25.93
N PHE A 126 10.23 15.39 -25.29
CA PHE A 126 9.24 16.40 -25.65
C PHE A 126 9.44 16.96 -27.06
N PRO A 127 10.63 17.43 -27.45
CA PRO A 127 10.85 17.89 -28.83
C PRO A 127 10.76 16.75 -29.84
N SER A 128 11.29 15.57 -29.52
CA SER A 128 11.25 14.40 -30.40
C SER A 128 9.81 13.95 -30.73
N SER A 129 8.88 14.14 -29.81
CA SER A 129 7.47 13.77 -29.98
C SER A 129 6.80 14.42 -31.20
N VAL A 130 7.25 15.57 -31.63
CA VAL A 130 6.70 16.27 -32.80
C VAL A 130 7.06 15.54 -34.08
N ILE A 131 8.35 15.25 -34.25
CA ILE A 131 8.90 14.58 -35.43
C ILE A 131 8.39 13.13 -35.47
N LEU A 132 8.46 12.41 -34.35
CA LEU A 132 7.98 11.02 -34.27
C LEU A 132 6.49 10.88 -34.58
N LYS A 133 5.66 11.82 -34.14
CA LYS A 133 4.22 11.84 -34.51
C LYS A 133 4.02 12.01 -36.01
N GLY A 134 4.79 12.89 -36.66
CA GLY A 134 4.75 13.06 -38.11
C GLY A 134 5.22 11.82 -38.86
N LEU A 135 6.36 11.26 -38.40
CA LEU A 135 6.97 10.08 -38.99
C LEU A 135 6.08 8.83 -38.84
N LEU A 136 5.42 8.70 -37.68
CA LEU A 136 4.44 7.63 -37.46
C LEU A 136 3.28 7.66 -38.45
N LYS A 137 2.83 8.88 -38.86
CA LYS A 137 1.76 9.02 -39.85
C LYS A 137 2.22 8.56 -41.24
N ILE A 138 3.47 8.86 -41.61
CA ILE A 138 4.05 8.50 -42.91
C ILE A 138 4.36 6.99 -42.99
N LEU A 139 5.03 6.48 -41.95
CA LEU A 139 5.47 5.08 -41.91
C LEU A 139 4.43 4.11 -41.31
N PHE A 140 3.21 4.59 -41.06
CA PHE A 140 2.14 3.79 -40.46
C PHE A 140 1.91 2.44 -41.16
N PRO A 141 1.80 2.36 -42.50
CA PRO A 141 1.56 1.09 -43.15
C PRO A 141 2.68 0.07 -42.92
N PHE A 142 3.94 0.53 -42.86
CA PHE A 142 5.07 -0.36 -42.59
C PHE A 142 5.07 -0.82 -41.13
N VAL A 143 4.79 0.07 -40.20
CA VAL A 143 4.70 -0.27 -38.78
C VAL A 143 3.60 -1.30 -38.53
N VAL A 144 2.47 -1.18 -39.18
CA VAL A 144 1.35 -2.15 -39.08
C VAL A 144 1.77 -3.55 -39.59
N VAL A 145 2.46 -3.62 -40.72
CA VAL A 145 2.95 -4.90 -41.25
C VAL A 145 3.94 -5.57 -40.31
N VAL A 146 4.92 -4.80 -39.80
CA VAL A 146 5.91 -5.32 -38.84
C VAL A 146 5.23 -5.82 -37.58
N ASN A 147 4.32 -5.03 -36.99
CA ASN A 147 3.60 -5.43 -35.78
C ASN A 147 2.70 -6.65 -36.02
N TRP A 148 2.06 -6.77 -37.20
CA TRP A 148 1.29 -7.96 -37.57
C TRP A 148 2.16 -9.21 -37.61
N MET A 149 3.34 -9.13 -38.21
CA MET A 149 4.32 -10.23 -38.22
C MET A 149 4.81 -10.58 -36.81
N THR A 150 5.20 -9.55 -36.01
CA THR A 150 5.66 -9.73 -34.65
C THR A 150 4.58 -10.37 -33.77
N ASN A 151 3.33 -9.90 -33.84
CA ASN A 151 2.23 -10.46 -33.07
C ASN A 151 1.91 -11.90 -33.56
N GLY A 152 2.11 -12.21 -34.85
CA GLY A 152 2.01 -13.57 -35.36
C GLY A 152 3.03 -14.51 -34.72
N ILE A 153 4.30 -14.06 -34.61
CA ILE A 153 5.37 -14.81 -33.96
C ILE A 153 5.07 -15.00 -32.48
N LEU A 154 4.67 -13.91 -31.76
CA LEU A 154 4.35 -13.99 -30.34
C LEU A 154 3.21 -14.97 -30.03
N ARG A 155 2.20 -15.05 -30.91
CA ARG A 155 1.11 -16.04 -30.77
C ARG A 155 1.61 -17.48 -30.87
N LEU A 156 2.63 -17.76 -31.69
CA LEU A 156 3.25 -19.08 -31.76
C LEU A 156 3.89 -19.50 -30.43
N PHE A 157 4.33 -18.53 -29.63
CA PHE A 157 4.86 -18.74 -28.26
C PHE A 157 3.78 -18.66 -27.17
N GLY A 158 2.50 -18.58 -27.52
CA GLY A 158 1.38 -18.53 -26.57
C GLY A 158 1.20 -17.17 -25.90
N ILE A 159 1.92 -16.13 -26.31
CA ILE A 159 1.85 -14.79 -25.72
C ILE A 159 0.81 -13.96 -26.49
N SER A 160 -0.25 -13.54 -25.81
CA SER A 160 -1.26 -12.64 -26.37
C SER A 160 -0.99 -11.20 -25.97
N ALA A 161 -0.88 -10.29 -26.93
CA ALA A 161 -0.67 -8.86 -26.71
C ALA A 161 -1.85 -8.16 -26.00
N ALA A 162 -2.99 -8.87 -25.83
CA ALA A 162 -4.16 -8.35 -25.13
C ALA A 162 -4.02 -8.35 -23.59
N GLN A 163 -2.97 -8.94 -23.03
CA GLN A 163 -2.72 -8.97 -21.58
C GLN A 163 -1.88 -7.81 -21.04
N ILE A 164 -1.54 -6.84 -21.87
CA ILE A 164 -0.91 -5.60 -21.42
C ILE A 164 -2.02 -4.61 -21.07
N ASP A 165 -2.92 -5.03 -20.20
CA ASP A 165 -3.83 -4.11 -19.53
C ASP A 165 -3.05 -3.24 -18.55
N GLU A 166 -3.46 -1.98 -18.49
CA GLU A 166 -2.91 -0.92 -17.66
C GLU A 166 -2.42 -1.47 -16.32
N HIS A 167 -1.15 -1.33 -16.05
CA HIS A 167 -0.59 -1.57 -14.73
C HIS A 167 -1.29 -0.61 -13.75
N SER A 168 -2.44 -1.02 -13.26
CA SER A 168 -2.98 -0.46 -12.03
C SER A 168 -1.97 -0.83 -10.95
N MET A 169 -1.37 0.19 -10.36
CA MET A 169 -0.43 0.02 -9.27
C MET A 169 -1.10 -0.84 -8.18
N SER A 170 -0.46 -1.94 -7.79
CA SER A 170 -0.97 -2.78 -6.70
C SER A 170 -0.89 -2.02 -5.37
N LYS A 171 -1.61 -2.47 -4.35
CA LYS A 171 -1.54 -1.85 -3.02
C LYS A 171 -0.13 -1.91 -2.45
N GLU A 172 0.57 -3.03 -2.68
CA GLU A 172 1.94 -3.27 -2.24
C GLU A 172 2.91 -2.31 -2.93
N GLU A 173 2.73 -2.10 -4.24
CA GLU A 173 3.50 -1.11 -4.99
C GLU A 173 3.24 0.31 -4.48
N LEU A 174 1.98 0.65 -4.13
CA LEU A 174 1.63 1.94 -3.56
C LEU A 174 2.26 2.15 -2.18
N LYS A 175 2.26 1.13 -1.30
CA LYS A 175 2.95 1.16 0.00
C LYS A 175 4.46 1.34 -0.18
N THR A 176 5.06 0.66 -1.15
CA THR A 176 6.50 0.79 -1.46
C THR A 176 6.83 2.22 -1.88
N VAL A 177 6.03 2.80 -2.78
CA VAL A 177 6.21 4.20 -3.22
C VAL A 177 6.03 5.19 -2.06
N LEU A 178 5.07 4.97 -1.17
CA LEU A 178 4.89 5.79 0.04
C LEU A 178 6.12 5.70 0.96
N ASN A 179 6.68 4.51 1.15
CA ASN A 179 7.87 4.30 1.98
C ASN A 179 9.13 4.93 1.38
N GLU A 180 9.31 4.85 0.06
CA GLU A 180 10.43 5.48 -0.65
C GLU A 180 10.30 7.02 -0.70
N SER A 181 9.09 7.55 -0.59
CA SER A 181 8.82 8.99 -0.63
C SER A 181 9.11 9.72 0.69
N GLY A 182 9.74 9.08 1.67
CA GLY A 182 9.99 9.58 3.01
C GLY A 182 10.69 10.95 3.11
N ALA A 183 11.37 11.40 2.06
CA ALA A 183 11.96 12.74 1.99
C ALA A 183 10.94 13.85 1.70
N LEU A 184 9.75 13.53 1.18
CA LEU A 184 8.72 14.49 0.74
C LEU A 184 7.49 14.52 1.65
N ILE A 185 7.24 13.45 2.41
CA ILE A 185 6.07 13.27 3.25
C ILE A 185 6.53 13.13 4.70
N PRO A 186 6.02 13.95 5.65
CA PRO A 186 6.31 13.75 7.07
C PRO A 186 5.97 12.33 7.53
N ALA A 187 6.82 11.71 8.35
CA ALA A 187 6.68 10.31 8.77
C ALA A 187 5.29 9.99 9.35
N ARG A 188 4.69 10.91 10.12
CA ARG A 188 3.34 10.78 10.65
C ARG A 188 2.27 10.68 9.55
N HIS A 189 2.36 11.47 8.50
CA HIS A 189 1.41 11.39 7.38
C HIS A 189 1.61 10.11 6.57
N GLN A 190 2.85 9.66 6.42
CA GLN A 190 3.16 8.39 5.77
C GLN A 190 2.55 7.21 6.53
N SER A 191 2.70 7.19 7.87
CA SER A 191 2.07 6.18 8.73
C SER A 191 0.55 6.15 8.55
N MET A 192 -0.12 7.31 8.63
CA MET A 192 -1.56 7.42 8.42
C MET A 192 -2.01 6.88 7.06
N LEU A 193 -1.29 7.20 5.98
CA LEU A 193 -1.61 6.73 4.63
C LEU A 193 -1.46 5.21 4.53
N THR A 194 -0.47 4.65 5.19
CA THR A 194 -0.28 3.19 5.26
C THR A 194 -1.40 2.53 6.05
N SER A 195 -1.76 3.05 7.23
CA SER A 195 -2.88 2.56 8.03
C SER A 195 -4.20 2.59 7.27
N ILE A 196 -4.49 3.65 6.49
CA ILE A 196 -5.69 3.70 5.64
C ILE A 196 -5.72 2.56 4.61
N LEU A 197 -4.58 2.22 4.01
CA LEU A 197 -4.49 1.09 3.07
C LEU A 197 -4.67 -0.26 3.77
N ASP A 198 -4.34 -0.34 5.05
CA ASP A 198 -4.47 -1.56 5.86
C ASP A 198 -5.88 -1.80 6.41
N LEU A 199 -6.73 -0.76 6.52
CA LEU A 199 -8.11 -0.87 7.01
C LEU A 199 -8.97 -1.91 6.27
N GLU A 200 -8.60 -2.31 5.08
CA GLU A 200 -9.32 -3.34 4.34
C GLU A 200 -8.97 -4.76 4.80
N GLN A 201 -7.78 -4.94 5.37
CA GLN A 201 -7.29 -6.24 5.86
C GLN A 201 -7.57 -6.45 7.34
N VAL A 202 -7.74 -5.37 8.11
CA VAL A 202 -8.05 -5.40 9.53
C VAL A 202 -9.55 -5.52 9.70
N THR A 203 -9.97 -6.42 10.59
CA THR A 203 -11.37 -6.67 10.90
C THR A 203 -11.79 -6.01 12.21
N VAL A 204 -13.08 -5.96 12.46
CA VAL A 204 -13.64 -5.37 13.68
C VAL A 204 -13.17 -6.15 14.92
N GLU A 205 -13.04 -7.47 14.82
CA GLU A 205 -12.56 -8.33 15.92
C GLU A 205 -11.12 -8.00 16.36
N ASP A 206 -10.30 -7.43 15.46
CA ASP A 206 -8.91 -7.10 15.76
C ASP A 206 -8.75 -5.88 16.67
N ILE A 207 -9.78 -5.00 16.73
CA ILE A 207 -9.74 -3.72 17.47
C ILE A 207 -10.87 -3.55 18.48
N MET A 208 -11.83 -4.48 18.51
CA MET A 208 -12.98 -4.37 19.42
C MET A 208 -12.53 -4.43 20.90
N ILE A 209 -13.28 -3.77 21.75
CA ILE A 209 -13.23 -3.99 23.19
C ILE A 209 -13.83 -5.38 23.46
N PRO A 210 -13.08 -6.33 24.01
CA PRO A 210 -13.57 -7.68 24.27
C PRO A 210 -14.75 -7.70 25.23
N ARG A 211 -15.60 -8.74 25.12
CA ARG A 211 -16.81 -8.93 25.93
C ARG A 211 -16.59 -8.73 27.44
N ASN A 212 -15.49 -9.27 27.97
CA ASN A 212 -15.15 -9.21 29.39
C ASN A 212 -14.74 -7.82 29.90
N GLU A 213 -14.49 -6.89 28.99
CA GLU A 213 -14.12 -5.50 29.30
C GLU A 213 -15.28 -4.51 29.07
N ILE A 214 -16.39 -4.99 28.51
CA ILE A 214 -17.59 -4.16 28.28
C ILE A 214 -18.16 -3.70 29.62
N VAL A 215 -18.21 -2.38 29.80
CA VAL A 215 -18.92 -1.79 30.96
C VAL A 215 -20.41 -1.82 30.66
N ALA A 216 -21.12 -2.71 31.36
CA ALA A 216 -22.54 -2.93 31.19
C ALA A 216 -23.26 -2.95 32.53
N ILE A 217 -24.57 -2.67 32.55
CA ILE A 217 -25.41 -2.62 33.74
C ILE A 217 -26.61 -3.56 33.55
N ASP A 218 -26.85 -4.45 34.51
CA ASP A 218 -28.05 -5.29 34.53
C ASP A 218 -29.27 -4.47 34.95
N ILE A 219 -30.28 -4.42 34.11
CA ILE A 219 -31.54 -3.73 34.40
C ILE A 219 -32.36 -4.46 35.43
N ASN A 220 -32.08 -5.70 35.78
CA ASN A 220 -32.75 -6.47 36.81
C ASN A 220 -32.17 -6.24 38.22
N ASP A 221 -31.02 -5.58 38.32
CA ASP A 221 -30.44 -5.16 39.59
C ASP A 221 -31.35 -4.19 40.38
N ASP A 222 -31.06 -4.07 41.68
CA ASP A 222 -31.70 -3.09 42.53
C ASP A 222 -31.50 -1.67 41.99
N TRP A 223 -32.57 -0.92 41.96
CA TRP A 223 -32.59 0.45 41.46
C TRP A 223 -31.51 1.37 42.04
N LYS A 224 -31.14 1.16 43.31
CA LYS A 224 -30.07 1.90 43.98
C LYS A 224 -28.67 1.57 43.39
N ILE A 225 -28.51 0.31 42.99
CA ILE A 225 -27.27 -0.18 42.38
C ILE A 225 -27.15 0.42 40.97
N ILE A 226 -28.19 0.31 40.15
CA ILE A 226 -28.23 0.89 38.80
C ILE A 226 -27.95 2.39 38.83
N SER A 227 -28.64 3.13 39.74
CA SER A 227 -28.43 4.57 39.91
C SER A 227 -26.99 4.92 40.26
N LYS A 228 -26.37 4.15 41.18
CA LYS A 228 -24.99 4.35 41.57
C LYS A 228 -24.02 4.05 40.41
N GLN A 229 -24.22 2.94 39.69
CA GLN A 229 -23.38 2.58 38.53
C GLN A 229 -23.48 3.63 37.43
N LEU A 230 -24.66 4.13 37.08
CA LEU A 230 -24.88 5.19 36.10
C LEU A 230 -24.24 6.51 36.50
N THR A 231 -24.25 6.84 37.81
CA THR A 231 -23.62 8.07 38.31
C THR A 231 -22.08 8.03 38.22
N HIS A 232 -21.52 6.84 38.36
CA HIS A 232 -20.05 6.64 38.34
C HIS A 232 -19.55 6.15 36.97
N ALA A 233 -20.46 6.04 35.99
CA ALA A 233 -20.08 5.60 34.64
C ALA A 233 -19.11 6.61 34.01
N GLN A 234 -17.91 6.15 33.64
CA GLN A 234 -16.88 6.97 33.01
C GLN A 234 -17.07 7.08 31.50
N HIS A 235 -17.85 6.17 30.91
CA HIS A 235 -18.08 6.12 29.48
C HIS A 235 -19.30 6.94 29.06
N THR A 236 -19.25 7.50 27.85
CA THR A 236 -20.33 8.30 27.28
C THR A 236 -21.60 7.48 27.01
N ARG A 237 -21.44 6.18 26.73
CA ARG A 237 -22.53 5.22 26.50
C ARG A 237 -22.28 3.97 27.33
N VAL A 238 -23.34 3.49 27.96
CA VAL A 238 -23.31 2.31 28.83
C VAL A 238 -24.31 1.29 28.25
N LEU A 239 -23.86 0.05 28.12
CA LEU A 239 -24.71 -1.05 27.68
C LEU A 239 -25.64 -1.47 28.82
N LEU A 240 -26.92 -1.68 28.51
CA LEU A 240 -27.90 -2.26 29.42
C LEU A 240 -28.26 -3.66 28.95
N TYR A 241 -28.29 -4.63 29.85
CA TYR A 241 -28.64 -6.02 29.57
C TYR A 241 -29.57 -6.62 30.63
N ARG A 242 -30.08 -7.85 30.43
CA ARG A 242 -30.89 -8.61 31.40
C ARG A 242 -30.20 -9.91 31.71
N ASP A 243 -29.90 -10.13 32.98
CA ASP A 243 -29.34 -11.37 33.53
C ASP A 243 -28.04 -11.84 32.83
N ASN A 244 -28.02 -11.87 31.48
CA ASN A 244 -26.88 -12.21 30.67
C ASN A 244 -26.58 -11.07 29.66
N ILE A 245 -25.30 -10.78 29.45
CA ILE A 245 -24.86 -9.74 28.48
C ILE A 245 -25.35 -10.01 27.06
N ASP A 246 -25.61 -11.28 26.68
CA ASP A 246 -26.17 -11.65 25.38
C ASP A 246 -27.63 -11.23 25.22
N ASP A 247 -28.39 -11.01 26.33
CA ASP A 247 -29.70 -10.35 26.29
C ASP A 247 -29.51 -8.84 26.46
N ALA A 248 -28.75 -8.23 25.57
CA ALA A 248 -28.52 -6.79 25.57
C ALA A 248 -29.80 -6.03 25.14
N VAL A 249 -30.18 -5.05 25.96
CA VAL A 249 -31.39 -4.24 25.75
C VAL A 249 -31.11 -3.01 24.89
N GLY A 250 -29.94 -2.40 25.06
CA GLY A 250 -29.52 -1.22 24.30
C GLY A 250 -28.53 -0.36 25.03
N PHE A 251 -28.20 0.78 24.42
CA PHE A 251 -27.31 1.75 25.01
C PHE A 251 -28.02 2.94 25.62
N ILE A 252 -27.60 3.36 26.81
CA ILE A 252 -27.97 4.64 27.37
C ILE A 252 -26.84 5.63 27.29
N HIS A 253 -27.10 6.86 26.87
CA HIS A 253 -26.14 7.94 26.91
C HIS A 253 -26.03 8.51 28.32
N SER A 254 -24.81 8.61 28.88
CA SER A 254 -24.56 9.11 30.25
C SER A 254 -25.26 10.44 30.54
N ARG A 255 -25.30 11.37 29.56
CA ARG A 255 -25.99 12.63 29.68
C ARG A 255 -27.52 12.46 29.87
N ASP A 256 -28.12 11.50 29.16
CA ASP A 256 -29.56 11.24 29.25
C ASP A 256 -29.86 10.53 30.58
N ALA A 257 -29.00 9.61 31.03
CA ALA A 257 -29.07 9.01 32.37
C ALA A 257 -28.99 10.08 33.47
N LEU A 258 -28.02 11.01 33.41
CA LEU A 258 -27.92 12.10 34.39
C LEU A 258 -29.13 13.02 34.38
N ARG A 259 -29.72 13.32 33.22
CA ARG A 259 -30.96 14.13 33.15
C ARG A 259 -32.13 13.42 33.78
N LEU A 260 -32.21 12.10 33.71
CA LEU A 260 -33.24 11.33 34.40
C LEU A 260 -32.98 11.29 35.89
N LEU A 261 -31.75 11.13 36.35
CA LEU A 261 -31.35 11.13 37.77
C LEU A 261 -31.67 12.45 38.47
N THR A 262 -31.57 13.58 37.78
CA THR A 262 -31.86 14.91 38.34
C THR A 262 -33.38 15.20 38.44
N LYS A 263 -34.23 14.40 37.77
CA LYS A 263 -35.69 14.51 37.89
C LYS A 263 -36.16 13.53 38.95
N GLU A 264 -37.03 13.97 39.87
CA GLU A 264 -37.62 13.13 40.92
C GLU A 264 -38.46 11.93 40.40
N GLN A 265 -38.50 11.74 39.08
CA GLN A 265 -39.22 10.68 38.36
C GLN A 265 -38.27 9.65 37.72
N PHE A 266 -37.10 9.39 38.31
CA PHE A 266 -36.18 8.40 37.80
C PHE A 266 -36.64 6.99 38.22
N ASP A 267 -37.29 6.31 37.29
CA ASP A 267 -37.77 4.93 37.44
C ASP A 267 -37.34 4.05 36.26
N LYS A 268 -37.45 2.73 36.43
CA LYS A 268 -37.04 1.75 35.40
C LYS A 268 -37.76 1.95 34.05
N PRO A 269 -39.09 2.27 33.99
CA PRO A 269 -39.74 2.60 32.73
C PRO A 269 -39.18 3.84 32.03
N SER A 270 -38.78 4.86 32.77
CA SER A 270 -38.19 6.08 32.20
C SER A 270 -36.80 5.82 31.67
N LEU A 271 -35.99 4.96 32.35
CA LEU A 271 -34.69 4.51 31.87
C LEU A 271 -34.82 3.77 30.53
N LEU A 272 -35.73 2.78 30.47
CA LEU A 272 -35.96 1.97 29.25
C LEU A 272 -36.42 2.80 28.05
N ARG A 273 -37.20 3.87 28.27
CA ARG A 273 -37.59 4.80 27.18
C ARG A 273 -36.45 5.64 26.65
N ALA A 274 -35.35 5.82 27.41
CA ALA A 274 -34.22 6.58 27.01
C ALA A 274 -33.13 5.70 26.33
N VAL A 275 -33.33 4.39 26.34
CA VAL A 275 -32.44 3.42 25.69
C VAL A 275 -32.53 3.56 24.18
N ARG A 276 -31.39 3.48 23.52
CA ARG A 276 -31.28 3.41 22.05
C ARG A 276 -31.05 1.99 21.62
N GLU A 277 -31.56 1.66 20.44
CA GLU A 277 -31.39 0.36 19.80
C GLU A 277 -29.90 0.03 19.59
N ILE A 278 -29.59 -1.24 19.60
CA ILE A 278 -28.25 -1.77 19.35
C ILE A 278 -28.03 -1.88 17.85
N TYR A 279 -26.88 -1.40 17.42
CA TYR A 279 -26.36 -1.66 16.10
C TYR A 279 -25.41 -2.85 16.17
N PHE A 280 -25.78 -3.98 15.56
CA PHE A 280 -25.00 -5.21 15.55
C PHE A 280 -24.03 -5.26 14.35
N ILE A 281 -22.84 -5.77 14.58
CA ILE A 281 -21.74 -5.85 13.60
C ILE A 281 -21.18 -7.27 13.65
N PRO A 282 -21.14 -8.01 12.51
CA PRO A 282 -20.42 -9.28 12.44
C PRO A 282 -18.91 -9.09 12.68
N GLU A 283 -18.29 -9.96 13.46
CA GLU A 283 -16.86 -9.85 13.86
C GLU A 283 -15.87 -9.79 12.68
N GLY A 284 -16.10 -10.58 11.62
CA GLY A 284 -15.27 -10.60 10.41
C GLY A 284 -15.47 -9.40 9.48
N THR A 285 -16.16 -8.32 9.90
CA THR A 285 -16.36 -7.12 9.06
C THR A 285 -15.08 -6.31 8.99
N SER A 286 -14.58 -6.00 7.77
CA SER A 286 -13.40 -5.14 7.60
C SER A 286 -13.66 -3.72 8.09
N LEU A 287 -12.63 -3.08 8.68
CA LEU A 287 -12.75 -1.74 9.25
C LEU A 287 -13.16 -0.69 8.22
N ASN A 288 -12.67 -0.79 6.99
CA ASN A 288 -13.07 0.09 5.91
C ASN A 288 -14.59 0.02 5.64
N THR A 289 -15.14 -1.20 5.59
CA THR A 289 -16.58 -1.41 5.41
C THR A 289 -17.37 -0.88 6.58
N GLN A 290 -16.90 -1.11 7.82
CA GLN A 290 -17.58 -0.66 9.02
C GLN A 290 -17.55 0.86 9.18
N LEU A 291 -16.45 1.51 8.83
CA LEU A 291 -16.33 2.97 8.82
C LEU A 291 -17.40 3.61 7.90
N LEU A 292 -17.55 3.06 6.68
CA LEU A 292 -18.58 3.54 5.75
C LEU A 292 -20.00 3.30 6.28
N LYS A 293 -20.25 2.14 6.92
CA LYS A 293 -21.56 1.83 7.53
C LYS A 293 -21.86 2.80 8.67
N PHE A 294 -20.93 3.11 9.55
CA PHE A 294 -21.11 4.11 10.62
C PHE A 294 -21.44 5.50 10.07
N GLN A 295 -20.79 5.91 8.98
CA GLN A 295 -21.11 7.17 8.31
C GLN A 295 -22.52 7.20 7.73
N LEU A 296 -22.96 6.12 7.10
CA LEU A 296 -24.28 6.02 6.46
C LEU A 296 -25.42 5.92 7.49
N SER A 297 -25.26 5.09 8.53
CA SER A 297 -26.25 4.90 9.59
C SER A 297 -26.25 6.03 10.61
N LYS A 298 -25.20 6.86 10.66
CA LYS A 298 -24.93 7.88 11.69
C LYS A 298 -24.80 7.29 13.09
N GLU A 299 -24.49 6.01 13.17
CA GLU A 299 -24.13 5.36 14.43
C GLU A 299 -22.64 5.55 14.71
N ARG A 300 -22.25 5.44 15.98
CA ARG A 300 -20.86 5.60 16.44
C ARG A 300 -20.39 4.47 17.33
N ILE A 301 -21.27 3.53 17.63
CA ILE A 301 -21.00 2.39 18.50
C ILE A 301 -21.81 1.22 17.99
N GLY A 302 -21.23 0.03 18.07
CA GLY A 302 -21.92 -1.21 17.72
C GLY A 302 -21.43 -2.37 18.58
N ILE A 303 -22.28 -3.33 18.77
CA ILE A 303 -21.99 -4.61 19.42
C ILE A 303 -21.51 -5.57 18.35
N VAL A 304 -20.37 -6.19 18.60
CA VAL A 304 -19.77 -7.19 17.73
C VAL A 304 -20.32 -8.55 18.12
N VAL A 305 -20.78 -9.29 17.12
CA VAL A 305 -21.40 -10.62 17.30
C VAL A 305 -20.76 -11.64 16.35
N ASP A 306 -20.74 -12.90 16.82
CA ASP A 306 -20.36 -14.04 15.98
C ASP A 306 -21.52 -14.52 15.08
N GLU A 307 -21.32 -15.66 14.39
CA GLU A 307 -22.32 -16.27 13.51
C GLU A 307 -23.54 -16.84 14.23
N TYR A 308 -23.47 -17.03 15.55
CA TYR A 308 -24.56 -17.51 16.39
C TYR A 308 -25.35 -16.37 17.02
N GLY A 309 -24.82 -15.14 16.95
CA GLY A 309 -25.42 -13.96 17.56
C GLY A 309 -24.94 -13.67 18.97
N ASP A 310 -23.95 -14.41 19.46
CA ASP A 310 -23.34 -14.20 20.77
C ASP A 310 -22.42 -12.97 20.75
N ILE A 311 -22.49 -12.16 21.80
CA ILE A 311 -21.70 -10.94 21.91
C ILE A 311 -20.23 -11.27 22.14
N GLN A 312 -19.37 -10.87 21.21
CA GLN A 312 -17.93 -11.00 21.28
C GLN A 312 -17.25 -9.74 21.83
N GLY A 313 -17.82 -8.58 21.54
CA GLY A 313 -17.21 -7.32 21.94
C GLY A 313 -18.03 -6.09 21.56
N LEU A 314 -17.38 -4.95 21.63
CA LEU A 314 -17.93 -3.65 21.28
C LEU A 314 -16.91 -2.87 20.48
N VAL A 315 -17.34 -2.16 19.44
CA VAL A 315 -16.48 -1.28 18.65
C VAL A 315 -17.12 0.10 18.48
N THR A 316 -16.28 1.13 18.53
CA THR A 316 -16.71 2.52 18.30
C THR A 316 -16.11 3.08 17.02
N LEU A 317 -16.66 4.19 16.54
CA LEU A 317 -16.08 4.95 15.42
C LEU A 317 -14.70 5.50 15.80
N GLU A 318 -14.55 5.85 17.07
CA GLU A 318 -13.33 6.39 17.65
C GLU A 318 -12.19 5.35 17.54
N ASP A 319 -12.42 4.06 17.82
CA ASP A 319 -11.44 2.98 17.73
C ASP A 319 -10.96 2.78 16.28
N ILE A 320 -11.88 2.84 15.31
CA ILE A 320 -11.52 2.76 13.89
C ILE A 320 -10.66 3.96 13.45
N LEU A 321 -10.96 5.16 13.96
CA LEU A 321 -10.18 6.35 13.65
C LEU A 321 -8.81 6.32 14.32
N GLU A 322 -8.70 5.72 15.50
CA GLU A 322 -7.44 5.53 16.22
C GLU A 322 -6.49 4.61 15.45
N GLU A 323 -6.99 3.55 14.81
CA GLU A 323 -6.19 2.70 13.93
C GLU A 323 -5.57 3.47 12.74
N VAL A 324 -6.25 4.51 12.25
CA VAL A 324 -5.76 5.35 11.14
C VAL A 324 -4.74 6.38 11.59
N VAL A 325 -5.01 7.06 12.70
CA VAL A 325 -4.31 8.30 13.06
C VAL A 325 -3.28 8.06 14.17
N GLY A 326 -3.37 6.92 14.86
CA GLY A 326 -2.66 6.60 16.10
C GLY A 326 -3.31 7.29 17.29
N ASP A 327 -2.83 6.97 18.49
CA ASP A 327 -3.40 7.44 19.75
C ASP A 327 -3.64 8.94 19.78
N PHE A 328 -4.92 9.30 19.90
CA PHE A 328 -5.36 10.68 20.18
C PHE A 328 -5.76 10.88 21.63
N THR A 329 -5.85 9.81 22.40
CA THR A 329 -6.59 9.84 23.66
C THR A 329 -5.73 10.21 24.85
N THR A 330 -6.14 11.29 25.44
CA THR A 330 -5.99 11.61 26.86
C THR A 330 -6.98 10.83 27.75
N THR A 331 -7.73 9.86 27.23
CA THR A 331 -8.79 9.12 27.95
C THR A 331 -8.38 7.64 28.05
N GLN A 332 -7.94 7.25 29.22
CA GLN A 332 -7.93 5.96 29.94
C GLN A 332 -8.09 4.61 29.17
N THR A 333 -7.87 4.54 27.86
CA THR A 333 -7.47 3.30 27.23
C THR A 333 -5.99 3.13 27.58
N ARG A 334 -5.67 2.04 28.23
CA ARG A 334 -4.30 1.71 28.62
C ARG A 334 -3.43 1.82 27.36
N THR A 335 -2.51 2.81 27.38
CA THR A 335 -1.49 2.86 26.33
C THR A 335 -0.65 1.60 26.47
N PRO A 336 -0.20 0.95 25.38
CA PRO A 336 0.70 -0.21 25.44
C PRO A 336 1.94 0.03 26.29
N SER A 337 2.36 1.30 26.48
CA SER A 337 3.40 1.68 27.45
C SER A 337 3.01 1.46 28.93
N GLU A 338 1.70 1.38 29.25
CA GLU A 338 1.21 1.01 30.59
C GLU A 338 1.07 -0.51 30.74
N GLU A 339 0.87 -1.21 29.63
CA GLU A 339 0.77 -2.68 29.57
C GLU A 339 2.14 -3.36 29.55
N VAL A 340 3.19 -2.64 29.17
CA VAL A 340 4.56 -3.17 29.05
C VAL A 340 5.52 -2.42 29.95
N THR A 341 6.06 -3.08 30.94
CA THR A 341 7.07 -2.53 31.84
C THR A 341 8.44 -3.13 31.56
N THR A 342 9.39 -2.30 31.16
CA THR A 342 10.77 -2.74 30.90
C THR A 342 11.51 -2.99 32.23
N GLN A 343 12.17 -4.13 32.35
CA GLN A 343 12.98 -4.49 33.50
C GLN A 343 14.47 -4.21 33.27
N SER A 344 15.23 -4.05 34.36
CA SER A 344 16.67 -3.76 34.31
C SER A 344 17.51 -4.88 33.68
N ASP A 345 16.98 -6.10 33.62
CA ASP A 345 17.60 -7.28 33.01
C ASP A 345 17.32 -7.42 31.49
N GLY A 346 16.65 -6.44 30.90
CA GLY A 346 16.26 -6.44 29.50
C GLY A 346 15.07 -7.34 29.18
N SER A 347 14.34 -7.81 30.20
CA SER A 347 13.04 -8.45 30.06
C SER A 347 11.92 -7.44 30.14
N TYR A 348 10.73 -7.86 29.73
CA TYR A 348 9.51 -7.06 29.75
C TYR A 348 8.44 -7.76 30.57
N ILE A 349 7.78 -7.04 31.46
CA ILE A 349 6.53 -7.50 32.08
C ILE A 349 5.39 -6.94 31.27
N VAL A 350 4.51 -7.80 30.80
CA VAL A 350 3.41 -7.48 29.89
C VAL A 350 2.09 -7.91 30.54
N ASP A 351 1.06 -7.08 30.43
CA ASP A 351 -0.31 -7.45 30.84
C ASP A 351 -0.80 -8.61 29.96
N GLY A 352 -1.43 -9.61 30.55
CA GLY A 352 -1.99 -10.75 29.81
C GLY A 352 -3.13 -10.38 28.87
N GLY A 353 -3.83 -9.25 29.12
CA GLY A 353 -4.87 -8.72 28.25
C GLY A 353 -4.33 -7.94 27.03
N ALA A 354 -3.00 -7.67 26.99
CA ALA A 354 -2.41 -6.91 25.89
C ALA A 354 -2.64 -7.58 24.53
N ASN A 355 -2.96 -6.76 23.52
CA ASN A 355 -3.21 -7.27 22.17
C ASN A 355 -1.90 -7.70 21.50
N VAL A 356 -1.85 -8.94 21.01
CA VAL A 356 -0.67 -9.55 20.39
C VAL A 356 -0.20 -8.75 19.14
N ARG A 357 -1.12 -8.23 18.36
CA ARG A 357 -0.84 -7.43 17.18
C ARG A 357 -0.14 -6.12 17.56
N ASP A 358 -0.60 -5.46 18.61
CA ASP A 358 -0.03 -4.20 19.08
C ASP A 358 1.35 -4.43 19.71
N LEU A 359 1.52 -5.49 20.49
CA LEU A 359 2.82 -5.92 20.99
C LEU A 359 3.82 -6.17 19.84
N ASN A 360 3.41 -6.86 18.77
CA ASN A 360 4.26 -7.09 17.59
C ASN A 360 4.64 -5.77 16.91
N LYS A 361 3.68 -4.86 16.75
CA LYS A 361 3.86 -3.57 16.06
C LYS A 361 4.82 -2.65 16.84
N GLU A 362 4.66 -2.53 18.15
CA GLU A 362 5.41 -1.58 18.98
C GLU A 362 6.77 -2.11 19.40
N MET A 363 6.81 -3.38 19.82
CA MET A 363 8.03 -3.98 20.33
C MET A 363 8.88 -4.64 19.24
N GLY A 364 8.36 -4.72 17.99
CA GLY A 364 9.01 -5.43 16.87
C GLY A 364 9.10 -6.94 17.14
N TRP A 365 8.12 -7.50 17.85
CA TRP A 365 8.05 -8.94 18.10
C TRP A 365 7.34 -9.64 16.94
N GLU A 366 7.37 -10.99 16.94
CA GLU A 366 6.80 -11.82 15.87
C GLU A 366 6.01 -12.97 16.48
N PHE A 367 5.03 -12.66 17.34
CA PHE A 367 4.05 -13.62 17.80
C PHE A 367 3.05 -13.98 16.68
N PRO A 368 2.49 -15.20 16.63
CA PRO A 368 1.47 -15.56 15.65
C PRO A 368 0.22 -14.72 15.83
N LEU A 369 -0.40 -14.34 14.69
CA LEU A 369 -1.61 -13.50 14.63
C LEU A 369 -2.85 -14.25 14.13
N ASP A 370 -2.70 -15.53 13.79
CA ASP A 370 -3.73 -16.42 13.27
C ASP A 370 -4.51 -17.17 14.36
N GLY A 371 -4.36 -16.73 15.63
CA GLY A 371 -5.01 -17.28 16.81
C GLY A 371 -5.65 -16.19 17.69
N PRO A 372 -5.69 -16.42 19.01
CA PRO A 372 -6.26 -15.49 19.97
C PRO A 372 -5.61 -14.10 19.92
N LYS A 373 -6.41 -13.08 20.14
CA LYS A 373 -6.00 -11.68 19.97
C LYS A 373 -5.20 -11.14 21.17
N THR A 374 -5.32 -11.77 22.35
CA THR A 374 -4.63 -11.34 23.57
C THR A 374 -3.47 -12.27 23.92
N LEU A 375 -2.47 -11.75 24.62
CA LEU A 375 -1.32 -12.53 25.08
C LEU A 375 -1.75 -13.69 26.00
N SER A 376 -2.71 -13.47 26.89
CA SER A 376 -3.30 -14.51 27.74
C SER A 376 -3.94 -15.62 26.89
N GLY A 377 -4.75 -15.24 25.90
CA GLY A 377 -5.38 -16.20 24.99
C GLY A 377 -4.35 -17.01 24.20
N LEU A 378 -3.31 -16.38 23.67
CA LEU A 378 -2.22 -17.04 22.96
C LEU A 378 -1.49 -18.08 23.83
N ILE A 379 -1.27 -17.76 25.11
CA ILE A 379 -0.60 -18.69 26.06
C ILE A 379 -1.52 -19.87 26.36
N VAL A 380 -2.80 -19.63 26.63
CA VAL A 380 -3.79 -20.67 26.94
C VAL A 380 -3.99 -21.60 25.74
N GLU A 381 -4.10 -21.07 24.53
CA GLU A 381 -4.19 -21.89 23.31
C GLU A 381 -2.94 -22.74 23.12
N TYR A 382 -1.74 -22.17 23.32
CA TYR A 382 -0.49 -22.92 23.20
C TYR A 382 -0.35 -24.06 24.22
N LEU A 383 -0.89 -23.85 25.42
CA LEU A 383 -0.84 -24.87 26.52
C LEU A 383 -2.01 -25.84 26.48
N GLU A 384 -3.09 -25.50 25.77
CA GLU A 384 -4.40 -26.20 25.82
C GLU A 384 -4.95 -26.33 27.25
N ASP A 385 -4.46 -25.47 28.18
CA ASP A 385 -4.87 -25.47 29.59
C ASP A 385 -4.58 -24.10 30.23
N ILE A 386 -5.20 -23.80 31.37
CA ILE A 386 -4.94 -22.60 32.17
C ILE A 386 -3.72 -22.86 33.07
N PRO A 387 -2.60 -22.19 32.88
CA PRO A 387 -1.38 -22.46 33.63
C PRO A 387 -1.44 -21.98 35.08
N ASP A 388 -0.67 -22.62 35.94
CA ASP A 388 -0.32 -22.06 37.24
C ASP A 388 0.70 -20.94 37.12
N ALA A 389 0.78 -20.04 38.11
CA ALA A 389 1.83 -19.02 38.18
C ALA A 389 3.24 -19.66 38.23
N ASN A 390 4.23 -18.94 37.69
CA ASN A 390 5.63 -19.34 37.54
C ASN A 390 5.89 -20.44 36.51
N LEU A 391 4.98 -20.67 35.56
CA LEU A 391 5.22 -21.54 34.43
C LEU A 391 6.03 -20.81 33.35
N SER A 392 7.11 -21.41 32.88
CA SER A 392 7.94 -20.89 31.80
C SER A 392 7.77 -21.75 30.55
N ILE A 393 7.42 -21.10 29.45
CA ILE A 393 7.20 -21.70 28.14
C ILE A 393 7.97 -20.95 27.06
N ARG A 394 7.88 -21.41 25.82
CA ARG A 394 8.51 -20.75 24.69
C ARG A 394 7.53 -20.65 23.52
N ILE A 395 7.09 -19.44 23.21
CA ILE A 395 6.14 -19.14 22.11
C ILE A 395 6.89 -18.38 21.03
N ALA A 396 6.76 -18.79 19.77
CA ALA A 396 7.46 -18.20 18.61
C ALA A 396 8.98 -17.98 18.83
N GLY A 397 9.59 -18.84 19.66
CA GLY A 397 11.00 -18.74 20.04
C GLY A 397 11.28 -17.80 21.22
N TYR A 398 10.32 -17.00 21.68
CA TYR A 398 10.47 -16.13 22.85
C TYR A 398 10.26 -16.92 24.15
N PRO A 399 11.17 -16.80 25.16
CA PRO A 399 10.90 -17.25 26.50
C PRO A 399 9.83 -16.38 27.15
N VAL A 400 8.77 -17.04 27.62
CA VAL A 400 7.58 -16.44 28.22
C VAL A 400 7.37 -17.09 29.59
N GLU A 401 7.29 -16.33 30.66
CA GLU A 401 7.08 -16.79 32.02
C GLU A 401 5.81 -16.17 32.57
N VAL A 402 4.84 -17.00 32.96
CA VAL A 402 3.59 -16.54 33.59
C VAL A 402 3.87 -16.16 35.02
N LEU A 403 3.69 -14.87 35.36
CA LEU A 403 3.96 -14.38 36.71
C LEU A 403 2.74 -14.41 37.61
N GLU A 404 1.58 -14.05 37.12
CA GLU A 404 0.35 -13.96 37.89
C GLU A 404 -0.85 -14.50 37.10
N VAL A 405 -1.63 -15.36 37.76
CA VAL A 405 -2.93 -15.86 37.29
C VAL A 405 -3.98 -15.53 38.32
N LYS A 406 -5.07 -14.89 37.92
CA LYS A 406 -6.19 -14.53 38.78
C LYS A 406 -7.50 -14.74 38.06
N GLU A 407 -8.47 -15.37 38.76
CA GLU A 407 -9.81 -15.63 38.20
C GLU A 407 -9.75 -16.36 36.84
N ASN A 408 -8.89 -17.38 36.73
CA ASN A 408 -8.64 -18.17 35.51
C ASN A 408 -8.09 -17.34 34.32
N MET A 409 -7.60 -16.15 34.55
CA MET A 409 -6.94 -15.31 33.54
C MET A 409 -5.49 -15.05 33.90
N ILE A 410 -4.62 -15.10 32.90
CA ILE A 410 -3.22 -14.69 33.06
C ILE A 410 -3.20 -13.14 33.11
N LYS A 411 -2.72 -12.59 34.20
CA LYS A 411 -2.65 -11.13 34.42
C LYS A 411 -1.31 -10.55 34.06
N GLN A 412 -0.22 -11.23 34.37
CA GLN A 412 1.12 -10.73 34.10
C GLN A 412 2.03 -11.82 33.54
N VAL A 413 2.78 -11.43 32.54
CA VAL A 413 3.69 -12.31 31.80
C VAL A 413 5.06 -11.64 31.66
N LYS A 414 6.15 -12.37 31.92
CA LYS A 414 7.51 -11.88 31.66
C LYS A 414 8.03 -12.45 30.34
N ILE A 415 8.48 -11.60 29.44
CA ILE A 415 9.02 -11.93 28.13
C ILE A 415 10.49 -11.54 28.04
N GLN A 416 11.34 -12.42 27.49
CA GLN A 416 12.76 -12.19 27.32
C GLN A 416 13.17 -12.22 25.83
N PRO A 417 12.97 -11.13 25.07
CA PRO A 417 13.21 -11.12 23.62
C PRO A 417 14.68 -11.34 23.26
N ASN A 418 15.62 -10.90 24.09
CA ASN A 418 17.06 -11.10 23.88
C ASN A 418 17.51 -12.59 23.91
N LYS A 419 16.65 -13.49 24.39
CA LYS A 419 16.89 -14.93 24.44
C LYS A 419 16.04 -15.69 23.40
N ARG A 420 15.53 -15.01 22.39
CA ARG A 420 14.78 -15.64 21.29
C ARG A 420 15.67 -16.66 20.58
N LYS A 421 15.19 -17.88 20.41
CA LYS A 421 15.82 -18.88 19.53
C LYS A 421 15.05 -18.92 18.23
N LYS A 422 15.76 -18.66 17.11
CA LYS A 422 15.21 -18.82 15.75
C LYS A 422 15.00 -20.30 15.43
#